data_6a031aa174ebc30baecfbff8bd35a743
#
_entry.id   6a031aa174ebc30baecfbff8bd35a743
#
_cell.length_a   1.000
_cell.length_b   1.000
_cell.length_c   1.000
_cell.angle_alpha   90.00
_cell.angle_beta   90.00
_cell.angle_gamma   90.00
#
_symmetry.space_group_name_H-M   'P 1'
#
loop_
_entity.id
_entity.type
_entity.pdbx_description
1 polymer ?
#
loop_
_entity_poly.entity_id
_entity_poly.type
_entity_poly.pdbx_seq_one_letter_code
_entity_poly.pdbx_strand_id
1 'polypeptide(L)'
;MSSPPLRGQVYRVDFGHGLKPWVVVSNNARNRNLETSLAARITTTGKNAHIPTVVPLSSADPLVGFVLVDDLVQLYRDELGTTIGSLAPQTMANISAAIRVALP
;
A
#
# COMPACT_ATOMS: atom_id res chain seq x y z
N MET A 1 -5.87 14.91 -16.96
CA MET A 1 -6.58 14.35 -15.79
C MET A 1 -5.97 13.02 -15.39
N SER A 2 -5.67 12.87 -14.13
CA SER A 2 -5.14 11.61 -13.62
C SER A 2 -6.28 10.66 -13.34
N SER A 3 -6.09 9.37 -13.65
CA SER A 3 -7.03 8.33 -13.27
C SER A 3 -6.93 8.07 -11.76
N PRO A 4 -8.02 7.69 -11.09
CA PRO A 4 -7.94 7.29 -9.70
C PRO A 4 -7.09 6.04 -9.55
N PRO A 5 -6.31 5.95 -8.47
CA PRO A 5 -5.54 4.73 -8.22
C PRO A 5 -6.49 3.59 -7.86
N LEU A 6 -6.05 2.36 -8.14
CA LEU A 6 -6.81 1.16 -7.80
C LEU A 6 -6.20 0.49 -6.57
N ARG A 7 -7.08 -0.09 -5.75
CA ARG A 7 -6.66 -0.86 -4.58
C ARG A 7 -5.68 -1.96 -5.01
N GLY A 8 -4.55 -2.04 -4.35
CA GLY A 8 -3.49 -3.00 -4.64
C GLY A 8 -2.37 -2.44 -5.50
N GLN A 9 -2.57 -1.32 -6.18
CA GLN A 9 -1.49 -0.70 -6.96
C GLN A 9 -0.42 -0.11 -6.05
N VAL A 10 0.82 -0.20 -6.49
CA VAL A 10 1.98 0.28 -5.74
C VAL A 10 2.58 1.49 -6.46
N TYR A 11 2.80 2.54 -5.70
CA TYR A 11 3.41 3.79 -6.20
C TYR A 11 4.61 4.14 -5.35
N ARG A 12 5.63 4.75 -5.97
CA ARG A 12 6.74 5.36 -5.24
C ARG A 12 6.43 6.82 -5.00
N VAL A 13 6.48 7.23 -3.74
CA VAL A 13 6.21 8.62 -3.34
C VAL A 13 7.30 9.07 -2.37
N ASP A 14 7.71 10.34 -2.50
CA ASP A 14 8.72 10.95 -1.65
C ASP A 14 8.04 11.92 -0.69
N PHE A 15 8.10 11.60 0.60
CA PHE A 15 7.60 12.47 1.67
C PHE A 15 8.75 13.19 2.39
N GLY A 16 9.89 13.38 1.70
CA GLY A 16 11.06 14.07 2.27
C GLY A 16 12.20 13.13 2.66
N HIS A 17 12.02 11.83 2.48
CA HIS A 17 13.02 10.81 2.82
C HIS A 17 13.40 9.93 1.64
N GLY A 18 13.21 10.42 0.42
CA GLY A 18 13.44 9.67 -0.80
C GLY A 18 12.20 8.90 -1.23
N LEU A 19 12.24 8.36 -2.44
CA LEU A 19 11.13 7.61 -3.01
C LEU A 19 10.99 6.27 -2.29
N LYS A 20 9.83 6.04 -1.72
CA LYS A 20 9.49 4.78 -1.02
C LYS A 20 8.24 4.19 -1.66
N PRO A 21 8.11 2.85 -1.69
CA PRO A 21 6.91 2.22 -2.24
C PRO A 21 5.78 2.21 -1.22
N TRP A 22 4.57 2.49 -1.72
CA TRP A 22 3.33 2.51 -0.94
C TRP A 22 2.26 1.75 -1.72
N VAL A 23 1.50 0.89 -1.05
CA VAL A 23 0.40 0.16 -1.68
C VAL A 23 -0.93 0.81 -1.32
N VAL A 24 -1.78 1.03 -2.32
CA VAL A 24 -3.12 1.58 -2.12
C VAL A 24 -3.98 0.51 -1.46
N VAL A 25 -4.51 0.81 -0.27
CA VAL A 25 -5.33 -0.12 0.52
C VAL A 25 -6.80 0.28 0.58
N SER A 26 -7.14 1.53 0.24
CA SER A 26 -8.52 2.00 0.24
C SER A 26 -9.30 1.43 -0.95
N ASN A 27 -10.62 1.27 -0.77
CA ASN A 27 -11.44 0.67 -1.81
C ASN A 27 -11.60 1.58 -3.03
N ASN A 28 -11.92 0.97 -4.17
CA ASN A 28 -11.96 1.67 -5.45
C ASN A 28 -13.07 2.72 -5.54
N ALA A 29 -14.20 2.50 -4.88
CA ALA A 29 -15.29 3.49 -4.87
C ALA A 29 -14.85 4.78 -4.17
N ARG A 30 -14.20 4.65 -3.01
CA ARG A 30 -13.63 5.80 -2.30
C ARG A 30 -12.58 6.51 -3.16
N ASN A 31 -11.69 5.74 -3.80
CA ASN A 31 -10.60 6.30 -4.60
C ASN A 31 -11.12 7.08 -5.80
N ARG A 32 -12.24 6.66 -6.39
CA ARG A 32 -12.88 7.38 -7.50
C ARG A 32 -13.52 8.69 -7.06
N ASN A 33 -14.06 8.72 -5.85
CA ASN A 33 -14.87 9.84 -5.38
C ASN A 33 -14.09 10.89 -4.60
N LEU A 34 -12.86 10.60 -4.21
CA LEU A 34 -12.02 11.52 -3.45
C LEU A 34 -10.71 11.79 -4.18
N GLU A 35 -10.12 12.94 -3.89
CA GLU A 35 -8.81 13.32 -4.44
C GLU A 35 -7.67 12.56 -3.79
N THR A 36 -7.97 11.79 -2.73
CA THR A 36 -6.97 11.04 -1.98
C THR A 36 -7.26 9.56 -2.00
N SER A 37 -6.24 8.75 -1.73
CA SER A 37 -6.35 7.35 -1.41
C SER A 37 -5.56 7.07 -0.13
N LEU A 38 -5.85 5.96 0.53
CA LEU A 38 -5.10 5.53 1.70
C LEU A 38 -4.10 4.46 1.26
N ALA A 39 -2.87 4.58 1.75
CA ALA A 39 -1.82 3.66 1.37
C ALA A 39 -0.99 3.24 2.57
N ALA A 40 -0.43 2.04 2.50
CA ALA A 40 0.45 1.48 3.51
C ALA A 40 1.87 1.39 2.96
N ARG A 41 2.84 1.64 3.82
CA ARG A 41 4.25 1.61 3.42
C ARG A 41 4.73 0.18 3.17
N ILE A 42 5.59 0.03 2.17
CA ILE A 42 6.32 -1.22 1.92
C ILE A 42 7.79 -0.99 2.28
N THR A 43 8.38 -1.93 3.02
CA THR A 43 9.77 -1.86 3.45
C THR A 43 10.47 -3.19 3.20
N THR A 44 11.77 -3.17 3.03
CA THR A 44 12.57 -4.39 2.94
C THR A 44 13.05 -4.86 4.32
N THR A 45 12.86 -4.06 5.36
CA THR A 45 13.29 -4.38 6.72
C THR A 45 12.33 -5.33 7.39
N GLY A 46 12.80 -6.54 7.74
CA GLY A 46 11.98 -7.56 8.39
C GLY A 46 12.03 -7.55 9.91
N LYS A 47 12.41 -6.43 10.52
CA LYS A 47 12.65 -6.32 11.96
C LYS A 47 11.43 -6.72 12.80
N ASN A 48 10.24 -6.35 12.35
CA ASN A 48 9.00 -6.62 13.07
C ASN A 48 8.10 -7.59 12.30
N ALA A 49 8.69 -8.48 11.51
CA ALA A 49 7.94 -9.38 10.63
C ALA A 49 6.99 -10.34 11.37
N HIS A 50 7.20 -10.55 12.68
CA HIS A 50 6.35 -11.41 13.50
C HIS A 50 5.06 -10.73 13.98
N ILE A 51 4.94 -9.43 13.80
CA ILE A 51 3.77 -8.67 14.25
C ILE A 51 2.62 -8.87 13.26
N PRO A 52 1.36 -9.12 13.74
CA PRO A 52 0.23 -9.39 12.84
C PRO A 52 -0.11 -8.26 11.85
N THR A 53 0.31 -7.03 12.13
CA THR A 53 0.10 -5.88 11.23
C THR A 53 1.20 -5.73 10.18
N VAL A 54 2.19 -6.63 10.17
CA VAL A 54 3.25 -6.66 9.15
C VAL A 54 2.98 -7.83 8.21
N VAL A 55 2.73 -7.53 6.94
CA VAL A 55 2.35 -8.54 5.95
C VAL A 55 3.51 -8.78 4.99
N PRO A 56 4.06 -10.01 4.95
CA PRO A 56 5.13 -10.31 4.00
C PRO A 56 4.60 -10.33 2.57
N LEU A 57 5.40 -9.81 1.65
CA LEU A 57 5.13 -9.93 0.22
C LEU A 57 5.52 -11.33 -0.24
N SER A 58 4.90 -11.78 -1.32
CA SER A 58 5.12 -13.11 -1.88
C SER A 58 5.89 -13.04 -3.19
N SER A 59 6.26 -14.20 -3.73
CA SER A 59 6.89 -14.28 -5.05
C SER A 59 5.97 -13.84 -6.18
N ALA A 60 4.65 -13.78 -5.94
CA ALA A 60 3.67 -13.31 -6.92
C ALA A 60 3.57 -11.78 -6.95
N ASP A 61 4.20 -11.08 -6.01
CA ASP A 61 4.14 -9.63 -5.92
C ASP A 61 5.29 -8.99 -6.73
N PRO A 62 5.11 -7.73 -7.18
CA PRO A 62 6.10 -7.08 -8.06
C PRO A 62 7.38 -6.64 -7.34
N LEU A 63 7.42 -6.71 -6.03
CA LEU A 63 8.63 -6.38 -5.26
C LEU A 63 8.71 -7.28 -4.04
N VAL A 64 9.88 -7.26 -3.39
CA VAL A 64 10.11 -8.02 -2.16
C VAL A 64 10.01 -7.11 -0.94
N GLY A 65 9.64 -7.68 0.20
CA GLY A 65 9.59 -6.94 1.45
C GLY A 65 8.35 -7.21 2.27
N PHE A 66 7.94 -6.20 3.01
CA PHE A 66 6.84 -6.29 3.97
C PHE A 66 5.96 -5.06 3.88
N VAL A 67 4.65 -5.24 4.04
CA VAL A 67 3.70 -4.13 4.12
C VAL A 67 3.48 -3.80 5.60
N LEU A 68 3.71 -2.54 5.95
CA LEU A 68 3.53 -2.05 7.31
C LEU A 68 2.14 -1.43 7.40
N VAL A 69 1.16 -2.21 7.84
CA VAL A 69 -0.23 -1.75 7.88
C VAL A 69 -0.46 -0.65 8.92
N ASP A 70 0.40 -0.58 9.93
CA ASP A 70 0.35 0.51 10.92
C ASP A 70 0.85 1.85 10.36
N ASP A 71 1.51 1.86 9.23
CA ASP A 71 2.08 3.06 8.63
C ASP A 71 1.23 3.47 7.42
N LEU A 72 0.07 4.06 7.72
CA LEU A 72 -0.90 4.49 6.71
C LEU A 72 -0.78 5.99 6.48
N VAL A 73 -0.86 6.39 5.21
CA VAL A 73 -0.85 7.80 4.82
C VAL A 73 -1.93 8.06 3.80
N GLN A 74 -2.30 9.33 3.65
CA GLN A 74 -3.09 9.78 2.50
C GLN A 74 -2.14 10.13 1.35
N LEU A 75 -2.46 9.61 0.18
CA LEU A 75 -1.78 10.00 -1.07
C LEU A 75 -2.73 10.85 -1.88
N TYR A 76 -2.28 12.04 -2.28
CA TYR A 76 -3.05 12.87 -3.20
C TYR A 76 -2.86 12.37 -4.62
N ARG A 77 -3.95 12.35 -5.39
CA ARG A 77 -3.94 11.80 -6.75
C ARG A 77 -2.88 12.44 -7.64
N ASP A 78 -2.67 13.73 -7.49
CA ASP A 78 -1.68 14.47 -8.29
C ASP A 78 -0.23 14.20 -7.87
N GLU A 79 -0.01 13.54 -6.74
CA GLU A 79 1.33 13.11 -6.32
C GLU A 79 1.74 11.78 -6.95
N LEU A 80 0.79 11.06 -7.53
CA LEU A 80 1.03 9.71 -8.04
C LEU A 80 1.59 9.75 -9.45
N GLY A 81 2.72 9.09 -9.63
CA GLY A 81 3.29 8.86 -10.95
C GLY A 81 2.76 7.57 -11.56
N THR A 82 3.62 6.88 -12.28
CA THR A 82 3.27 5.58 -12.85
C THR A 82 3.32 4.51 -11.77
N THR A 83 2.31 3.63 -11.76
CA THR A 83 2.32 2.48 -10.85
C THR A 83 3.47 1.54 -11.22
N ILE A 84 4.08 0.93 -10.21
CA ILE A 84 5.13 -0.07 -10.43
C ILE A 84 4.58 -1.49 -10.43
N GLY A 85 3.28 -1.66 -10.29
CA GLY A 85 2.61 -2.94 -10.33
C GLY A 85 1.47 -3.02 -9.33
N SER A 86 0.90 -4.21 -9.20
CA SER A 86 -0.19 -4.49 -8.26
C SER A 86 0.16 -5.71 -7.43
N LEU A 87 -0.19 -5.68 -6.15
CA LEU A 87 0.01 -6.83 -5.28
C LEU A 87 -0.98 -7.94 -5.62
N ALA A 88 -0.55 -9.18 -5.40
CA ALA A 88 -1.36 -10.37 -5.66
C ALA A 88 -2.63 -10.38 -4.80
N PRO A 89 -3.73 -10.99 -5.28
CA PRO A 89 -4.98 -11.04 -4.51
C PRO A 89 -4.83 -11.64 -3.12
N GLN A 90 -4.00 -12.67 -2.95
CA GLN A 90 -3.79 -13.27 -1.63
C GLN A 90 -3.08 -12.32 -0.68
N THR A 91 -2.09 -11.57 -1.19
CA THR A 91 -1.41 -10.56 -0.39
C THR A 91 -2.39 -9.46 0.04
N MET A 92 -3.27 -9.03 -0.86
CA MET A 92 -4.29 -8.03 -0.53
C MET A 92 -5.28 -8.56 0.51
N ALA A 93 -5.63 -9.84 0.45
CA ALA A 93 -6.49 -10.46 1.47
C ALA A 93 -5.80 -10.45 2.84
N ASN A 94 -4.50 -10.74 2.87
CA ASN A 94 -3.71 -10.70 4.10
C ASN A 94 -3.62 -9.28 4.66
N ILE A 95 -3.49 -8.29 3.79
CA ILE A 95 -3.48 -6.87 4.19
C ILE A 95 -4.84 -6.49 4.79
N SER A 96 -5.94 -6.92 4.19
CA SER A 96 -7.27 -6.64 4.74
C SER A 96 -7.44 -7.24 6.14
N ALA A 97 -6.94 -8.44 6.37
CA ALA A 97 -6.96 -9.07 7.69
C ALA A 97 -6.12 -8.28 8.69
N ALA A 98 -4.93 -7.82 8.27
CA ALA A 98 -4.04 -7.04 9.12
C ALA A 98 -4.64 -5.67 9.48
N ILE A 99 -5.36 -5.04 8.54
CA ILE A 99 -6.05 -3.78 8.79
C ILE A 99 -7.09 -3.96 9.90
N ARG A 100 -7.83 -5.07 9.87
CA ARG A 100 -8.83 -5.35 10.93
C ARG A 100 -8.19 -5.55 12.30
N VAL A 101 -6.93 -5.96 12.35
CA VAL A 101 -6.17 -6.02 13.61
C VAL A 101 -5.76 -4.62 14.07
N ALA A 102 -5.25 -3.81 13.14
CA ALA A 102 -4.76 -2.47 13.45
C ALA A 102 -5.89 -1.47 13.72
N LEU A 103 -7.04 -1.63 13.05
CA LEU A 103 -8.18 -0.71 13.10
C LEU A 103 -9.45 -1.48 13.41
N PRO A 104 -9.67 -1.83 14.69
CA PRO A 104 -10.86 -2.61 15.08
C PRO A 104 -12.16 -1.83 14.93
#